data_7187f8c06f371b2f42b78dd3e0d40ff2
#
_entry.id   7187f8c06f371b2f42b78dd3e0d40ff2
#
_cell.length_a   1.000
_cell.length_b   1.000
_cell.length_c   1.000
_cell.angle_alpha   90.00
_cell.angle_beta   90.00
_cell.angle_gamma   90.00
#
_symmetry.space_group_name_H-M   'P 1'
#
loop_
_entity.id
_entity.type
_entity.pdbx_description
1 polymer ?
#
loop_
_entity_poly.entity_id
_entity_poly.type
_entity_poly.pdbx_seq_one_letter_code
_entity_poly.pdbx_strand_id
1 'polypeptide(L)'
;MNVGEHHETAVSRIAAAIGEPARARMLFCLMDGHARTSTELATVADVATSTASAHLNRLKAEHLVKLVTQGKHRFYSLEGPKVAKVLEDLSVLVDTPRKQFVPNTPTRLRAARVCYDHLAGALGVKLHDRFTELGWLTRDSNGRDDSYDLTDKGRKGLAALNVDLDETRKLRRRFA
;
A
#
# COMPACT_ATOMS: atom_id res chain seq x y z
N MET A 1 -34.23 -12.79 6.18
CA MET A 1 -32.96 -12.16 6.56
C MET A 1 -32.39 -11.46 5.32
N ASN A 2 -32.26 -10.17 5.38
CA ASN A 2 -32.01 -9.33 4.19
C ASN A 2 -30.51 -9.35 3.84
N VAL A 3 -30.16 -9.60 2.59
CA VAL A 3 -28.75 -9.64 2.08
C VAL A 3 -28.02 -8.31 2.37
N GLY A 4 -28.73 -7.18 2.39
CA GLY A 4 -28.20 -5.86 2.73
C GLY A 4 -27.70 -5.74 4.17
N GLU A 5 -28.42 -6.28 5.16
CA GLU A 5 -28.02 -6.22 6.58
C GLU A 5 -26.71 -6.97 6.86
N HIS A 6 -26.45 -8.08 6.15
CA HIS A 6 -25.19 -8.81 6.28
C HIS A 6 -24.02 -8.07 5.69
N HIS A 7 -24.22 -7.33 4.60
CA HIS A 7 -23.17 -6.52 3.97
C HIS A 7 -22.78 -5.33 4.84
N GLU A 8 -23.74 -4.55 5.34
CA GLU A 8 -23.51 -3.42 6.23
C GLU A 8 -22.80 -3.83 7.52
N THR A 9 -23.19 -4.97 8.10
CA THR A 9 -22.55 -5.53 9.30
C THR A 9 -21.09 -5.90 9.01
N ALA A 10 -20.80 -6.50 7.85
CA ALA A 10 -19.44 -6.85 7.45
C ALA A 10 -18.55 -5.61 7.22
N VAL A 11 -19.10 -4.58 6.57
CA VAL A 11 -18.41 -3.30 6.37
C VAL A 11 -18.10 -2.64 7.72
N SER A 12 -19.07 -2.61 8.64
CA SER A 12 -18.89 -2.04 9.98
C SER A 12 -17.80 -2.76 10.78
N ARG A 13 -17.69 -4.08 10.66
CA ARG A 13 -16.62 -4.87 11.31
C ARG A 13 -15.23 -4.50 10.78
N ILE A 14 -15.11 -4.37 9.46
CA ILE A 14 -13.84 -3.96 8.81
C ILE A 14 -13.49 -2.52 9.24
N ALA A 15 -14.45 -1.60 9.18
CA ALA A 15 -14.26 -0.23 9.61
C ALA A 15 -13.80 -0.14 11.08
N ALA A 16 -14.45 -0.89 11.99
CA ALA A 16 -14.05 -0.97 13.39
C ALA A 16 -12.66 -1.59 13.58
N ALA A 17 -12.27 -2.55 12.73
CA ALA A 17 -10.93 -3.12 12.77
C ALA A 17 -9.86 -2.10 12.35
N ILE A 18 -10.12 -1.27 11.35
CA ILE A 18 -9.20 -0.22 10.89
C ILE A 18 -9.18 0.97 11.85
N GLY A 19 -10.33 1.38 12.41
CA GLY A 19 -10.49 2.61 13.17
C GLY A 19 -9.87 2.62 14.57
N GLU A 20 -9.35 1.49 15.06
CA GLU A 20 -8.64 1.47 16.34
C GLU A 20 -7.19 1.98 16.16
N PRO A 21 -6.72 2.93 17.00
CA PRO A 21 -5.46 3.64 16.75
C PRO A 21 -4.22 2.77 16.63
N ALA A 22 -4.06 1.73 17.44
CA ALA A 22 -2.89 0.85 17.35
C ALA A 22 -2.93 0.00 16.10
N ARG A 23 -4.10 -0.53 15.72
CA ARG A 23 -4.27 -1.29 14.48
C ARG A 23 -4.07 -0.42 13.24
N ALA A 24 -4.56 0.82 13.26
CA ALA A 24 -4.31 1.79 12.20
C ALA A 24 -2.80 2.02 12.01
N ARG A 25 -2.03 2.25 13.09
CA ARG A 25 -0.58 2.41 13.03
C ARG A 25 0.11 1.18 12.43
N MET A 26 -0.31 -0.04 12.79
CA MET A 26 0.22 -1.28 12.22
C MET A 26 -0.06 -1.37 10.71
N LEU A 27 -1.30 -1.12 10.29
CA LEU A 27 -1.70 -1.16 8.88
C LEU A 27 -0.93 -0.14 8.04
N PHE A 28 -0.85 1.11 8.50
CA PHE A 28 -0.11 2.16 7.81
C PHE A 28 1.40 1.90 7.76
N CYS A 29 1.96 1.22 8.76
CA CYS A 29 3.36 0.77 8.73
C CYS A 29 3.62 -0.27 7.63
N LEU A 30 2.64 -1.13 7.35
CA LEU A 30 2.73 -2.17 6.33
C LEU A 30 2.47 -1.68 4.90
N MET A 31 2.05 -0.43 4.71
CA MET A 31 1.80 0.15 3.39
C MET A 31 3.07 0.36 2.56
N ASP A 32 4.24 0.30 3.16
CA ASP A 32 5.51 0.31 2.43
C ASP A 32 5.83 -1.01 1.69
N GLY A 33 4.93 -1.99 1.79
CA GLY A 33 5.04 -3.29 1.15
C GLY A 33 5.99 -4.28 1.83
N HIS A 34 6.64 -3.88 2.94
CA HIS A 34 7.53 -4.75 3.69
C HIS A 34 6.75 -5.57 4.74
N ALA A 35 7.06 -6.86 4.81
CA ALA A 35 6.55 -7.70 5.88
C ALA A 35 7.33 -7.45 7.18
N ARG A 36 6.61 -7.40 8.32
CA ARG A 36 7.18 -7.08 9.64
C ARG A 36 6.81 -8.11 10.67
N THR A 37 7.65 -8.27 11.67
CA THR A 37 7.38 -9.14 12.83
C THR A 37 6.34 -8.51 13.76
N SER A 38 5.71 -9.33 14.60
CA SER A 38 4.78 -8.82 15.62
C SER A 38 5.46 -7.85 16.62
N THR A 39 6.74 -8.05 16.91
CA THR A 39 7.53 -7.18 17.81
C THR A 39 7.77 -5.81 17.18
N GLU A 40 8.14 -5.74 15.90
CA GLU A 40 8.28 -4.46 15.18
C GLU A 40 6.96 -3.70 15.14
N LEU A 41 5.86 -4.40 14.84
CA LEU A 41 4.53 -3.81 14.80
C LEU A 41 4.04 -3.37 16.19
N ALA A 42 4.42 -4.08 17.26
CA ALA A 42 4.16 -3.67 18.63
C ALA A 42 4.84 -2.33 18.95
N THR A 43 6.12 -2.20 18.59
CA THR A 43 6.90 -0.96 18.76
C THR A 43 6.28 0.20 17.99
N VAL A 44 5.91 -0.02 16.72
CA VAL A 44 5.27 1.02 15.89
C VAL A 44 3.91 1.45 16.43
N ALA A 45 3.15 0.51 16.96
CA ALA A 45 1.83 0.77 17.53
C ALA A 45 1.87 1.31 18.95
N ASP A 46 3.04 1.30 19.58
CA ASP A 46 3.24 1.69 21.00
C ASP A 46 2.36 0.87 21.94
N VAL A 47 2.42 -0.46 21.83
CA VAL A 47 1.67 -1.41 22.65
C VAL A 47 2.55 -2.57 23.07
N ALA A 48 2.14 -3.28 24.12
CA ALA A 48 2.80 -4.52 24.53
C ALA A 48 2.68 -5.60 23.43
N THR A 49 3.65 -6.52 23.36
CA THR A 49 3.69 -7.59 22.37
C THR A 49 2.47 -8.52 22.42
N SER A 50 1.92 -8.75 23.63
CA SER A 50 0.67 -9.51 23.80
C SER A 50 -0.53 -8.80 23.17
N THR A 51 -0.64 -7.49 23.39
CA THR A 51 -1.66 -6.63 22.79
C THR A 51 -1.53 -6.58 21.27
N ALA A 52 -0.29 -6.43 20.78
CA ALA A 52 -0.02 -6.46 19.35
C ALA A 52 -0.46 -7.80 18.71
N SER A 53 -0.22 -8.91 19.39
CA SER A 53 -0.68 -10.22 18.93
C SER A 53 -2.21 -10.31 18.83
N ALA A 54 -2.94 -9.77 19.81
CA ALA A 54 -4.40 -9.68 19.77
C ALA A 54 -4.90 -8.80 18.60
N HIS A 55 -4.28 -7.64 18.40
CA HIS A 55 -4.58 -6.74 17.29
C HIS A 55 -4.33 -7.40 15.93
N LEU A 56 -3.18 -8.07 15.76
CA LEU A 56 -2.83 -8.78 14.53
C LEU A 56 -3.78 -9.96 14.24
N ASN A 57 -4.22 -10.69 15.28
CA ASN A 57 -5.23 -11.72 15.12
C ASN A 57 -6.57 -11.12 14.66
N ARG A 58 -6.97 -9.98 15.20
CA ARG A 58 -8.19 -9.29 14.75
C ARG A 58 -8.06 -8.82 13.31
N LEU A 59 -6.95 -8.19 12.92
CA LEU A 59 -6.70 -7.76 11.54
C LEU A 59 -6.68 -8.94 10.56
N LYS A 60 -6.10 -10.08 10.98
CA LYS A 60 -6.09 -11.31 10.17
C LYS A 60 -7.50 -11.90 10.01
N ALA A 61 -8.34 -11.89 11.05
CA ALA A 61 -9.71 -12.37 10.99
C ALA A 61 -10.57 -11.57 9.99
N GLU A 62 -10.29 -10.29 9.81
CA GLU A 62 -10.97 -9.44 8.82
C GLU A 62 -10.22 -9.37 7.47
N HIS A 63 -9.26 -10.25 7.22
CA HIS A 63 -8.48 -10.30 5.98
C HIS A 63 -7.80 -8.97 5.60
N LEU A 64 -7.36 -8.20 6.61
CA LEU A 64 -6.61 -6.95 6.39
C LEU A 64 -5.11 -7.20 6.36
N VAL A 65 -4.64 -8.22 7.08
CA VAL A 65 -3.25 -8.67 7.06
C VAL A 65 -3.17 -10.18 6.88
N LYS A 66 -2.08 -10.64 6.27
CA LYS A 66 -1.73 -12.05 6.17
C LYS A 66 -0.44 -12.35 6.90
N LEU A 67 -0.31 -13.59 7.35
CA LEU A 67 0.89 -14.14 7.95
C LEU A 67 1.77 -14.74 6.84
N VAL A 68 3.01 -14.32 6.80
CA VAL A 68 4.05 -14.87 5.91
C VAL A 68 5.09 -15.54 6.79
N THR A 69 5.32 -16.84 6.57
CA THR A 69 6.30 -17.60 7.32
C THR A 69 7.57 -17.76 6.50
N GLN A 70 8.72 -17.41 7.08
CA GLN A 70 10.03 -17.61 6.47
C GLN A 70 10.94 -18.33 7.48
N GLY A 71 11.12 -19.63 7.30
CA GLY A 71 11.80 -20.46 8.27
C GLY A 71 11.07 -20.49 9.62
N LYS A 72 11.76 -20.10 10.69
CA LYS A 72 11.19 -20.02 12.07
C LYS A 72 10.52 -18.66 12.35
N HIS A 73 10.61 -17.72 11.43
CA HIS A 73 10.12 -16.35 11.63
C HIS A 73 8.74 -16.16 11.03
N ARG A 74 7.92 -15.40 11.75
CA ARG A 74 6.57 -15.01 11.37
C ARG A 74 6.55 -13.52 11.07
N PHE A 75 6.13 -13.19 9.86
CA PHE A 75 6.00 -11.82 9.39
C PHE A 75 4.57 -11.54 8.99
N TYR A 76 4.14 -10.31 9.15
CA TYR A 76 2.82 -9.83 8.73
C TYR A 76 2.99 -8.86 7.57
N SER A 77 2.13 -8.95 6.58
CA SER A 77 2.00 -7.98 5.48
C SER A 77 0.53 -7.67 5.23
N LEU A 78 0.23 -6.62 4.49
CA LEU A 78 -1.14 -6.39 4.04
C LEU A 78 -1.63 -7.60 3.23
N GLU A 79 -2.94 -7.91 3.33
CA GLU A 79 -3.54 -9.03 2.61
C GLU A 79 -3.43 -8.88 1.09
N GLY A 80 -3.49 -7.65 0.59
CA GLY A 80 -3.34 -7.38 -0.83
C GLY A 80 -3.54 -5.91 -1.21
N PRO A 81 -3.47 -5.59 -2.51
CA PRO A 81 -3.57 -4.22 -3.02
C PRO A 81 -4.91 -3.53 -2.69
N LYS A 82 -6.01 -4.30 -2.62
CA LYS A 82 -7.31 -3.75 -2.24
C LYS A 82 -7.30 -3.12 -0.84
N VAL A 83 -6.59 -3.74 0.12
CA VAL A 83 -6.46 -3.19 1.48
C VAL A 83 -5.63 -1.91 1.46
N ALA A 84 -4.52 -1.90 0.71
CA ALA A 84 -3.67 -0.73 0.56
C ALA A 84 -4.47 0.44 -0.02
N LYS A 85 -5.26 0.20 -1.09
CA LYS A 85 -6.11 1.24 -1.69
C LYS A 85 -7.13 1.82 -0.71
N VAL A 86 -7.82 0.99 0.05
CA VAL A 86 -8.78 1.47 1.09
C VAL A 86 -8.07 2.37 2.11
N LEU A 87 -6.88 2.00 2.56
CA LEU A 87 -6.10 2.81 3.51
C LEU A 87 -5.63 4.14 2.89
N GLU A 88 -5.29 4.15 1.61
CA GLU A 88 -4.96 5.37 0.86
C GLU A 88 -6.18 6.28 0.74
N ASP A 89 -7.32 5.75 0.31
CA ASP A 89 -8.58 6.48 0.16
C ASP A 89 -9.02 7.11 1.50
N LEU A 90 -8.94 6.36 2.60
CA LEU A 90 -9.18 6.90 3.95
C LEU A 90 -8.20 8.02 4.31
N SER A 91 -6.98 7.97 3.81
CA SER A 91 -5.98 9.00 4.06
C SER A 91 -6.26 10.30 3.34
N VAL A 92 -6.96 10.27 2.20
CA VAL A 92 -7.38 11.46 1.46
C VAL A 92 -8.43 12.25 2.22
N LEU A 93 -9.25 11.58 3.05
CA LEU A 93 -10.27 12.23 3.88
C LEU A 93 -9.68 13.03 5.06
N VAL A 94 -8.41 12.83 5.36
CA VAL A 94 -7.73 13.51 6.47
C VAL A 94 -7.07 14.77 5.94
N ASP A 95 -7.71 15.91 6.16
CA ASP A 95 -7.26 17.25 5.71
C ASP A 95 -6.07 17.82 6.51
N THR A 96 -5.45 17.01 7.34
CA THR A 96 -4.28 17.40 8.14
C THR A 96 -3.00 16.91 7.47
N PRO A 97 -1.99 17.78 7.27
CA PRO A 97 -0.68 17.33 6.83
C PRO A 97 -0.18 16.30 7.86
N ARG A 98 -0.06 15.05 7.42
CA ARG A 98 0.45 13.96 8.26
C ARG A 98 1.72 14.43 8.96
N LYS A 99 1.71 14.44 10.29
CA LYS A 99 2.96 14.24 11.04
C LYS A 99 3.45 12.87 10.61
N GLN A 100 4.31 12.86 9.61
CA GLN A 100 4.86 11.61 9.09
C GLN A 100 5.48 10.88 10.27
N PHE A 101 5.08 9.61 10.46
CA PHE A 101 5.96 8.66 11.12
C PHE A 101 7.32 8.85 10.44
N VAL A 102 8.29 9.35 11.19
CA VAL A 102 9.64 9.55 10.72
C VAL A 102 10.39 8.26 11.00
N PRO A 103 10.45 7.29 10.06
CA PRO A 103 11.39 6.19 10.20
C PRO A 103 12.79 6.81 10.25
N ASN A 104 13.75 6.14 10.86
CA ASN A 104 15.17 6.53 10.84
C ASN A 104 15.77 6.57 9.40
N THR A 105 14.93 6.63 8.40
CA THR A 105 15.26 6.69 6.98
C THR A 105 15.82 8.08 6.67
N PRO A 106 16.99 8.20 6.06
CA PRO A 106 17.59 9.47 5.65
C PRO A 106 16.61 10.33 4.84
N THR A 107 16.63 11.63 5.08
CA THR A 107 15.71 12.62 4.47
C THR A 107 15.66 12.55 2.92
N ARG A 108 16.77 12.15 2.30
CA ARG A 108 16.86 11.95 0.84
C ARG A 108 15.96 10.83 0.31
N LEU A 109 15.71 9.80 1.11
CA LEU A 109 14.82 8.69 0.75
C LEU A 109 13.34 8.98 1.05
N ARG A 110 13.04 10.06 1.78
CA ARG A 110 11.65 10.48 2.03
C ARG A 110 10.99 11.13 0.81
N ALA A 111 11.77 11.73 -0.06
CA ALA A 111 11.28 12.34 -1.30
C ALA A 111 10.77 11.26 -2.29
N ALA A 112 11.34 10.05 -2.19
CA ALA A 112 10.93 8.88 -2.94
C ALA A 112 10.65 7.75 -1.98
N ARG A 113 9.44 7.24 -1.97
CA ARG A 113 9.04 6.07 -1.17
C ARG A 113 8.27 5.10 -2.05
N VAL A 114 8.41 3.84 -1.77
CA VAL A 114 7.53 2.82 -2.32
C VAL A 114 6.34 2.69 -1.37
N CYS A 115 5.13 2.83 -1.90
CA CYS A 115 3.91 2.53 -1.18
C CYS A 115 3.33 1.27 -1.79
N TYR A 116 3.42 0.17 -1.05
CA TYR A 116 3.01 -1.18 -1.45
C TYR A 116 3.64 -1.65 -2.77
N ASP A 117 3.15 -1.23 -3.93
CA ASP A 117 3.58 -1.67 -5.27
C ASP A 117 3.87 -0.52 -6.25
N HIS A 118 3.78 0.73 -5.79
CA HIS A 118 4.03 1.90 -6.63
C HIS A 118 4.99 2.90 -5.98
N LEU A 119 5.62 3.70 -6.81
CA LEU A 119 6.46 4.80 -6.39
C LEU A 119 5.59 5.96 -5.90
N ALA A 120 5.69 6.29 -4.62
CA ALA A 120 4.94 7.36 -3.98
C ALA A 120 5.87 8.50 -3.53
N GLY A 121 5.25 9.59 -3.09
CA GLY A 121 5.93 10.81 -2.65
C GLY A 121 6.19 11.78 -3.80
N ALA A 122 6.89 12.87 -3.51
CA ALA A 122 7.11 13.95 -4.47
C ALA A 122 7.80 13.49 -5.76
N LEU A 123 8.66 12.48 -5.69
CA LEU A 123 9.33 11.94 -6.86
C LEU A 123 8.37 11.12 -7.73
N GLY A 124 7.47 10.34 -7.14
CA GLY A 124 6.45 9.60 -7.89
C GLY A 124 5.57 10.53 -8.70
N VAL A 125 5.07 11.60 -8.07
CA VAL A 125 4.26 12.62 -8.75
C VAL A 125 5.06 13.29 -9.88
N LYS A 126 6.29 13.74 -9.62
CA LYS A 126 7.14 14.37 -10.65
C LYS A 126 7.44 13.45 -11.84
N LEU A 127 7.64 12.16 -11.60
CA LEU A 127 7.86 11.19 -12.67
C LEU A 127 6.59 10.98 -13.49
N HIS A 128 5.43 10.84 -12.83
CA HIS A 128 4.14 10.74 -13.50
C HIS A 128 3.87 11.97 -14.38
N ASP A 129 4.03 13.17 -13.84
CA ASP A 129 3.83 14.42 -14.58
C ASP A 129 4.78 14.48 -15.78
N ARG A 130 6.05 14.15 -15.57
CA ARG A 130 7.03 14.14 -16.65
C ARG A 130 6.74 13.12 -17.74
N PHE A 131 6.32 11.93 -17.39
CA PHE A 131 5.93 10.91 -18.37
C PHE A 131 4.68 11.30 -19.15
N THR A 132 3.75 11.99 -18.49
CA THR A 132 2.55 12.55 -19.14
C THR A 132 2.92 13.67 -20.12
N GLU A 133 3.76 14.64 -19.72
CA GLU A 133 4.28 15.70 -20.60
C GLU A 133 5.01 15.15 -21.82
N LEU A 134 5.80 14.11 -21.63
CA LEU A 134 6.52 13.44 -22.71
C LEU A 134 5.60 12.63 -23.64
N GLY A 135 4.33 12.46 -23.29
CA GLY A 135 3.38 11.61 -23.98
C GLY A 135 3.75 10.11 -23.90
N TRP A 136 4.39 9.70 -22.79
CA TRP A 136 4.74 8.31 -22.53
C TRP A 136 3.59 7.53 -21.91
N LEU A 137 2.67 8.22 -21.24
CA LEU A 137 1.48 7.66 -20.63
C LEU A 137 0.21 8.11 -21.37
N THR A 138 -0.76 7.23 -21.46
CA THR A 138 -2.11 7.52 -21.91
C THR A 138 -3.10 6.92 -20.91
N ARG A 139 -4.23 7.59 -20.68
CA ARG A 139 -5.29 7.00 -19.87
C ARG A 139 -5.87 5.77 -20.54
N ASP A 140 -6.14 4.73 -19.76
CA ASP A 140 -6.82 3.53 -20.28
C ASP A 140 -8.22 3.92 -20.77
N SER A 141 -8.48 3.66 -22.06
CA SER A 141 -9.76 3.94 -22.71
C SER A 141 -10.91 3.02 -22.24
N ASN A 142 -10.62 2.00 -21.44
CA ASN A 142 -11.60 1.02 -20.95
C ASN A 142 -12.31 1.44 -19.64
N GLY A 143 -12.18 2.70 -19.21
CA GLY A 143 -13.01 3.28 -18.13
C GLY A 143 -12.78 2.73 -16.73
N ARG A 144 -11.66 2.06 -16.49
CA ARG A 144 -11.23 1.75 -15.12
C ARG A 144 -10.54 2.98 -14.55
N ASP A 145 -11.14 3.51 -13.52
CA ASP A 145 -10.67 4.66 -12.77
C ASP A 145 -9.15 4.62 -12.55
N ASP A 146 -8.45 5.70 -12.99
CA ASP A 146 -7.05 6.00 -12.74
C ASP A 146 -5.97 5.01 -13.25
N SER A 147 -6.24 4.18 -14.26
CA SER A 147 -5.19 3.38 -14.89
C SER A 147 -4.59 4.08 -16.12
N TYR A 148 -3.28 3.91 -16.28
CA TYR A 148 -2.50 4.45 -17.40
C TYR A 148 -1.82 3.32 -18.17
N ASP A 149 -1.80 3.45 -19.48
CA ASP A 149 -1.03 2.58 -20.38
C ASP A 149 0.18 3.30 -20.95
N LEU A 150 1.24 2.53 -21.25
CA LEU A 150 2.41 3.04 -21.96
C LEU A 150 2.13 3.18 -23.45
N THR A 151 2.37 4.38 -23.97
CA THR A 151 2.39 4.61 -25.42
C THR A 151 3.62 3.94 -26.06
N ASP A 152 3.64 3.78 -27.40
CA ASP A 152 4.86 3.31 -28.11
C ASP A 152 6.06 4.23 -27.89
N LYS A 153 5.82 5.54 -27.73
CA LYS A 153 6.84 6.52 -27.36
C LYS A 153 7.37 6.26 -25.97
N GLY A 154 6.47 5.94 -25.02
CA GLY A 154 6.85 5.57 -23.67
C GLY A 154 7.67 4.30 -23.59
N ARG A 155 7.29 3.26 -24.36
CA ARG A 155 8.06 2.01 -24.45
C ARG A 155 9.49 2.26 -24.95
N LYS A 156 9.65 3.02 -26.02
CA LYS A 156 10.97 3.41 -26.55
C LYS A 156 11.78 4.24 -25.55
N GLY A 157 11.12 5.18 -24.86
CA GLY A 157 11.76 6.03 -23.86
C GLY A 157 12.26 5.23 -22.66
N LEU A 158 11.47 4.30 -22.12
CA LEU A 158 11.89 3.43 -21.01
C LEU A 158 13.00 2.47 -21.43
N ALA A 159 12.95 1.92 -22.63
CA ALA A 159 14.02 1.08 -23.19
C ALA A 159 15.34 1.86 -23.29
N ALA A 160 15.30 3.13 -23.69
CA ALA A 160 16.48 4.00 -23.71
C ALA A 160 17.07 4.30 -22.31
N LEU A 161 16.24 4.13 -21.25
CA LEU A 161 16.67 4.20 -19.86
C LEU A 161 17.10 2.84 -19.30
N ASN A 162 17.28 1.81 -20.14
CA ASN A 162 17.61 0.44 -19.78
C ASN A 162 16.55 -0.23 -18.88
N VAL A 163 15.28 0.16 -18.99
CA VAL A 163 14.18 -0.53 -18.30
C VAL A 163 13.69 -1.67 -19.19
N ASP A 164 13.86 -2.91 -18.73
CA ASP A 164 13.31 -4.10 -19.39
C ASP A 164 11.84 -4.27 -19.03
N LEU A 165 10.96 -3.92 -19.97
CA LEU A 165 9.51 -3.99 -19.78
C LEU A 165 8.99 -5.43 -19.75
N ASP A 166 9.65 -6.37 -20.43
CA ASP A 166 9.22 -7.76 -20.47
C ASP A 166 9.59 -8.48 -19.18
N GLU A 167 10.76 -8.22 -18.63
CA GLU A 167 11.14 -8.67 -17.28
C GLU A 167 10.24 -8.05 -16.23
N THR A 168 9.96 -6.74 -16.33
CA THR A 168 9.10 -6.03 -15.38
C THR A 168 7.67 -6.60 -15.37
N ARG A 169 7.13 -7.00 -16.53
CA ARG A 169 5.80 -7.64 -16.65
C ARG A 169 5.74 -9.04 -16.05
N LYS A 170 6.85 -9.76 -15.99
CA LYS A 170 6.94 -11.07 -15.34
C LYS A 170 6.97 -10.97 -13.82
N LEU A 171 7.26 -9.81 -13.27
CA LEU A 171 7.22 -9.59 -11.84
C LEU A 171 5.77 -9.81 -11.36
N ARG A 172 5.65 -10.47 -10.20
CA ARG A 172 4.36 -10.88 -9.59
C ARG A 172 3.41 -9.71 -9.29
N ARG A 173 3.92 -8.49 -9.35
CA ARG A 173 3.17 -7.24 -9.15
C ARG A 173 2.89 -6.64 -10.51
N ARG A 174 1.62 -6.40 -10.81
CA ARG A 174 1.25 -5.71 -12.04
C ARG A 174 1.85 -4.31 -12.03
N PHE A 175 2.40 -3.94 -13.17
CA PHE A 175 2.70 -2.56 -13.48
C PHE A 175 1.36 -1.81 -13.49
N ALA A 176 1.15 -0.92 -12.55
CA ALA A 176 0.05 0.05 -12.58
C ALA A 176 0.63 1.41 -12.90
#